data_9538d55a624dfdff99d2a7a8890730ee
#
_entry.id   9538d55a624dfdff99d2a7a8890730ee
#
_cell.length_a   1.000
_cell.length_b   1.000
_cell.length_c   1.000
_cell.angle_alpha   90.00
_cell.angle_beta   90.00
_cell.angle_gamma   90.00
#
_symmetry.space_group_name_H-M   'P 1'
#
loop_
_entity.id
_entity.type
_entity.pdbx_description
1 polymer ?
#
loop_
_entity_poly.entity_id
_entity_poly.type
_entity_poly.pdbx_seq_one_letter_code
_entity_poly.pdbx_strand_id
1 'polypeptide(L)'
;LIPTTIGGLLSAIGIAGMDRALRANVITKSGKAVETAGDIDTLLLDKTGTITIGNRKATHFHTAPGVNLHDFVETCLLSSLSDETPEGKSIVELGRESGIRMRNLNTTGARMIKFTAETKCSGVDLADGTQIRKGAFDAIRKMVEGAGNEFPKEVEEVISSISSNGGTPLVVCVNKKVTGVIELQDIIKPGIQERFERLRKMGVKTVMVTGDNPLTAKYIAEKAGVDDFIAEAKPEDKMEYIKKEQQAGKLVAMMGDGTNDAPALAQANVGVAMNSGTQAAKEAGNMVDLDNDPTKLIEIVEIGKQLLMTRGTLTTFSIANDVAKYFAIVPALFMVAIPELAALNIMHLHSPESAILSAVIFNAIIIPILIPLALRGVQYKPIGASALLRRNLLIYGLGGVIVPFVGIKLIDLLVGLFF
;
A
#
# COMPACT_ATOMS: atom_id res chain seq x y z
N LEU A 1 -28.50 0.54 32.75
CA LEU A 1 -27.81 1.67 32.13
C LEU A 1 -26.57 1.22 31.33
N ILE A 2 -26.83 0.31 30.38
CA ILE A 2 -25.75 -0.16 29.47
C ILE A 2 -25.65 0.87 28.33
N PRO A 3 -24.45 1.27 27.90
CA PRO A 3 -24.24 2.18 26.76
C PRO A 3 -24.62 1.45 25.46
N THR A 4 -25.91 1.39 25.16
CA THR A 4 -26.43 0.64 24.01
C THR A 4 -26.19 1.35 22.69
N THR A 5 -26.07 2.67 22.70
CA THR A 5 -25.93 3.50 21.51
C THR A 5 -24.62 3.17 20.75
N ILE A 6 -23.50 3.07 21.46
CA ILE A 6 -22.18 2.83 20.85
C ILE A 6 -22.07 1.43 20.25
N GLY A 7 -22.68 0.40 20.90
CA GLY A 7 -22.56 -0.99 20.43
C GLY A 7 -23.11 -1.20 19.02
N GLY A 8 -24.28 -0.62 18.72
CA GLY A 8 -24.89 -0.66 17.38
C GLY A 8 -24.11 0.15 16.35
N LEU A 9 -23.60 1.31 16.74
CA LEU A 9 -22.87 2.22 15.84
C LEU A 9 -21.49 1.67 15.45
N LEU A 10 -20.79 0.95 16.33
CA LEU A 10 -19.48 0.36 16.01
C LEU A 10 -19.55 -0.65 14.88
N SER A 11 -20.60 -1.48 14.87
CA SER A 11 -20.82 -2.45 13.78
C SER A 11 -21.12 -1.73 12.45
N ALA A 12 -21.94 -0.68 12.48
CA ALA A 12 -22.26 0.12 11.30
C ALA A 12 -20.99 0.81 10.71
N ILE A 13 -20.11 1.33 11.57
CA ILE A 13 -18.83 1.94 11.15
C ILE A 13 -17.94 0.90 10.46
N GLY A 14 -17.81 -0.30 11.02
CA GLY A 14 -17.00 -1.37 10.44
C GLY A 14 -17.51 -1.79 9.05
N ILE A 15 -18.82 -1.96 8.88
CA ILE A 15 -19.44 -2.28 7.59
C ILE A 15 -19.22 -1.15 6.59
N ALA A 16 -19.40 0.11 6.99
CA ALA A 16 -19.15 1.27 6.14
C ALA A 16 -17.70 1.34 5.67
N GLY A 17 -16.74 0.93 6.52
CA GLY A 17 -15.32 0.86 6.18
C GLY A 17 -15.06 -0.16 5.08
N MET A 18 -15.61 -1.36 5.20
CA MET A 18 -15.45 -2.41 4.17
C MET A 18 -16.11 -2.00 2.85
N ASP A 19 -17.32 -1.42 2.86
CA ASP A 19 -17.98 -0.92 1.64
C ASP A 19 -17.15 0.15 0.94
N ARG A 20 -16.57 1.09 1.67
CA ARG A 20 -15.70 2.13 1.08
C ARG A 20 -14.41 1.56 0.51
N ALA A 21 -13.77 0.61 1.21
CA ALA A 21 -12.59 -0.08 0.71
C ALA A 21 -12.91 -0.82 -0.59
N LEU A 22 -14.06 -1.51 -0.65
CA LEU A 22 -14.50 -2.19 -1.86
C LEU A 22 -14.74 -1.23 -3.03
N ARG A 23 -15.33 -0.06 -2.78
CA ARG A 23 -15.50 1.00 -3.80
C ARG A 23 -14.17 1.57 -4.28
N ALA A 24 -13.11 1.49 -3.48
CA ALA A 24 -11.75 1.80 -3.86
C ALA A 24 -11.02 0.60 -4.53
N ASN A 25 -11.76 -0.45 -4.92
CA ASN A 25 -11.24 -1.70 -5.49
C ASN A 25 -10.28 -2.46 -4.56
N VAL A 26 -10.50 -2.38 -3.25
CA VAL A 26 -9.76 -3.16 -2.25
C VAL A 26 -10.72 -4.05 -1.47
N ILE A 27 -10.50 -5.37 -1.55
CA ILE A 27 -11.22 -6.34 -0.74
C ILE A 27 -10.55 -6.43 0.63
N THR A 28 -11.34 -6.33 1.70
CA THR A 28 -10.86 -6.45 3.08
C THR A 28 -11.51 -7.62 3.80
N LYS A 29 -10.75 -8.33 4.62
CA LYS A 29 -11.27 -9.46 5.41
C LYS A 29 -12.10 -8.98 6.61
N SER A 30 -11.91 -7.75 7.08
CA SER A 30 -12.66 -7.19 8.20
C SER A 30 -12.64 -5.66 8.22
N GLY A 31 -13.66 -5.05 8.84
CA GLY A 31 -13.67 -3.60 9.10
C GLY A 31 -12.54 -3.16 10.05
N LYS A 32 -12.10 -4.05 10.94
CA LYS A 32 -10.96 -3.80 11.82
C LYS A 32 -9.66 -3.57 11.06
N ALA A 33 -9.43 -4.31 9.96
CA ALA A 33 -8.26 -4.11 9.11
C ALA A 33 -8.24 -2.71 8.50
N VAL A 34 -9.40 -2.19 8.07
CA VAL A 34 -9.53 -0.83 7.52
C VAL A 34 -9.26 0.24 8.57
N GLU A 35 -9.81 0.07 9.78
CA GLU A 35 -9.51 0.98 10.90
C GLU A 35 -8.02 1.00 11.22
N THR A 36 -7.39 -0.19 11.32
CA THR A 36 -5.97 -0.31 11.61
C THR A 36 -5.11 0.36 10.54
N ALA A 37 -5.52 0.29 9.27
CA ALA A 37 -4.84 1.00 8.19
C ALA A 37 -4.80 2.54 8.38
N GLY A 38 -5.81 3.11 9.05
CA GLY A 38 -5.82 4.54 9.38
C GLY A 38 -4.80 4.95 10.44
N ASP A 39 -4.27 4.01 11.19
CA ASP A 39 -3.39 4.27 12.35
C ASP A 39 -1.96 3.72 12.15
N ILE A 40 -1.62 3.32 10.92
CA ILE A 40 -0.28 2.82 10.62
C ILE A 40 0.78 3.90 10.74
N ASP A 41 1.94 3.52 11.29
CA ASP A 41 3.12 4.36 11.41
C ASP A 41 4.12 4.13 10.28
N THR A 42 4.26 2.87 9.84
CA THR A 42 5.24 2.45 8.84
C THR A 42 4.59 1.60 7.75
N LEU A 43 4.89 1.94 6.50
CA LEU A 43 4.52 1.17 5.32
C LEU A 43 5.77 0.53 4.71
N LEU A 44 5.81 -0.79 4.71
CA LEU A 44 6.81 -1.60 4.04
C LEU A 44 6.34 -1.92 2.62
N LEU A 45 7.18 -1.63 1.63
CA LEU A 45 6.87 -1.81 0.21
C LEU A 45 7.92 -2.69 -0.44
N ASP A 46 7.50 -3.76 -1.10
CA ASP A 46 8.41 -4.45 -2.02
C ASP A 46 8.74 -3.54 -3.21
N LYS A 47 9.95 -3.63 -3.75
CA LYS A 47 10.35 -2.82 -4.91
C LYS A 47 9.59 -3.26 -6.16
N THR A 48 9.70 -4.54 -6.48
CA THR A 48 9.29 -5.12 -7.76
C THR A 48 7.77 -5.26 -7.83
N GLY A 49 7.16 -4.80 -8.93
CA GLY A 49 5.70 -4.84 -9.09
C GLY A 49 4.94 -3.81 -8.22
N THR A 50 5.57 -3.29 -7.14
CA THR A 50 4.96 -2.32 -6.21
C THR A 50 5.42 -0.90 -6.50
N ILE A 51 6.70 -0.59 -6.32
CA ILE A 51 7.28 0.75 -6.62
C ILE A 51 7.58 0.86 -8.11
N THR A 52 8.09 -0.24 -8.70
CA THR A 52 8.36 -0.34 -10.13
C THR A 52 7.27 -1.12 -10.87
N ILE A 53 7.24 -1.00 -12.21
CA ILE A 53 6.27 -1.73 -13.04
C ILE A 53 6.50 -3.25 -12.99
N GLY A 54 7.63 -3.68 -12.42
CA GLY A 54 7.98 -5.10 -12.25
C GLY A 54 8.80 -5.69 -13.38
N ASN A 55 8.85 -5.03 -14.54
CA ASN A 55 9.64 -5.44 -15.69
C ASN A 55 10.73 -4.40 -15.97
N ARG A 56 11.98 -4.87 -16.10
CA ARG A 56 13.05 -4.01 -16.55
C ARG A 56 12.88 -3.71 -18.04
N LYS A 57 13.14 -2.46 -18.44
CA LYS A 57 13.14 -2.08 -19.85
C LYS A 57 14.54 -1.72 -20.30
N ALA A 58 14.88 -2.10 -21.54
CA ALA A 58 16.08 -1.64 -22.21
C ALA A 58 15.95 -0.14 -22.49
N THR A 59 16.95 0.63 -22.09
CA THR A 59 16.97 2.10 -22.22
C THR A 59 18.09 2.61 -23.09
N HIS A 60 19.25 1.94 -23.09
CA HIS A 60 20.42 2.35 -23.87
C HIS A 60 21.20 1.15 -24.38
N PHE A 61 21.87 1.36 -25.52
CA PHE A 61 22.88 0.47 -26.10
C PHE A 61 24.26 1.12 -25.96
N HIS A 62 25.17 0.45 -25.29
CA HIS A 62 26.56 0.89 -25.12
C HIS A 62 27.48 -0.06 -25.86
N THR A 63 28.23 0.45 -26.89
CA THR A 63 29.11 -0.38 -27.70
C THR A 63 30.48 -0.54 -27.05
N ALA A 64 31.13 -1.68 -27.27
CA ALA A 64 32.55 -1.84 -26.96
C ALA A 64 33.41 -0.99 -27.93
N PRO A 65 34.66 -0.66 -27.55
CA PRO A 65 35.57 0.08 -28.43
C PRO A 65 35.71 -0.56 -29.79
N GLY A 66 35.57 0.25 -30.86
CA GLY A 66 35.69 -0.22 -32.23
C GLY A 66 34.48 -0.95 -32.80
N VAL A 67 33.41 -1.12 -32.06
CA VAL A 67 32.16 -1.73 -32.53
C VAL A 67 31.17 -0.65 -33.02
N ASN A 68 30.66 -0.83 -34.22
CA ASN A 68 29.65 0.08 -34.78
C ASN A 68 28.30 -0.10 -34.05
N LEU A 69 27.63 1.01 -33.73
CA LEU A 69 26.36 0.98 -33.01
C LEU A 69 25.28 0.21 -33.78
N HIS A 70 25.18 0.41 -35.10
CA HIS A 70 24.19 -0.28 -35.94
C HIS A 70 24.38 -1.81 -35.88
N ASP A 71 25.61 -2.29 -36.03
CA ASP A 71 25.93 -3.72 -35.98
C ASP A 71 25.69 -4.32 -34.60
N PHE A 72 25.96 -3.54 -33.55
CA PHE A 72 25.67 -3.94 -32.17
C PHE A 72 24.20 -4.08 -31.90
N VAL A 73 23.38 -3.09 -32.33
CA VAL A 73 21.93 -3.14 -32.15
C VAL A 73 21.29 -4.30 -32.95
N GLU A 74 21.79 -4.55 -34.18
CA GLU A 74 21.37 -5.72 -34.97
C GLU A 74 21.68 -7.03 -34.24
N THR A 75 22.88 -7.15 -33.65
CA THR A 75 23.26 -8.30 -32.82
C THR A 75 22.33 -8.46 -31.60
N CYS A 76 21.99 -7.38 -30.93
CA CYS A 76 21.06 -7.37 -29.80
C CYS A 76 19.65 -7.83 -30.22
N LEU A 77 19.18 -7.37 -31.36
CA LEU A 77 17.89 -7.79 -31.95
C LEU A 77 17.89 -9.28 -32.26
N LEU A 78 18.89 -9.80 -32.98
CA LEU A 78 19.03 -11.21 -33.33
C LEU A 78 18.98 -12.11 -32.10
N SER A 79 19.69 -11.73 -31.03
CA SER A 79 19.71 -12.50 -29.78
C SER A 79 18.44 -12.41 -28.95
N SER A 80 17.53 -11.48 -29.28
CA SER A 80 16.31 -11.20 -28.50
C SER A 80 15.02 -11.54 -29.23
N LEU A 81 15.05 -11.91 -30.53
CA LEU A 81 13.87 -12.17 -31.32
C LEU A 81 12.96 -13.28 -30.79
N SER A 82 13.52 -14.30 -30.19
CA SER A 82 12.80 -15.43 -29.59
C SER A 82 12.69 -15.33 -28.06
N ASP A 83 13.16 -14.23 -27.48
CA ASP A 83 13.09 -13.99 -26.05
C ASP A 83 11.74 -13.40 -25.71
N GLU A 84 10.82 -14.25 -25.22
CA GLU A 84 9.45 -13.85 -24.86
C GLU A 84 9.39 -13.09 -23.52
N THR A 85 10.53 -12.95 -22.81
CA THR A 85 10.59 -12.20 -21.57
C THR A 85 10.27 -10.71 -21.81
N PRO A 86 9.75 -9.99 -20.82
CA PRO A 86 9.54 -8.56 -20.93
C PRO A 86 10.82 -7.79 -21.29
N GLU A 87 11.97 -8.23 -20.76
CA GLU A 87 13.28 -7.68 -21.06
C GLU A 87 13.64 -7.89 -22.53
N GLY A 88 13.49 -9.10 -23.05
CA GLY A 88 13.73 -9.42 -24.46
C GLY A 88 12.87 -8.59 -25.41
N LYS A 89 11.58 -8.47 -25.11
CA LYS A 89 10.64 -7.62 -25.87
C LYS A 89 11.04 -6.15 -25.84
N SER A 90 11.50 -5.63 -24.69
CA SER A 90 11.95 -4.25 -24.57
C SER A 90 13.22 -3.95 -25.35
N ILE A 91 14.14 -4.94 -25.47
CA ILE A 91 15.34 -4.81 -26.32
C ILE A 91 14.93 -4.69 -27.79
N VAL A 92 13.97 -5.50 -28.21
CA VAL A 92 13.44 -5.43 -29.59
C VAL A 92 12.74 -4.11 -29.87
N GLU A 93 11.98 -3.57 -28.90
CA GLU A 93 11.33 -2.28 -28.98
C GLU A 93 12.35 -1.14 -29.13
N LEU A 94 13.35 -1.10 -28.26
CA LEU A 94 14.43 -0.10 -28.30
C LEU A 94 15.23 -0.15 -29.62
N GLY A 95 15.52 -1.36 -30.13
CA GLY A 95 16.20 -1.52 -31.40
C GLY A 95 15.38 -1.00 -32.59
N ARG A 96 14.06 -1.18 -32.57
CA ARG A 96 13.16 -0.60 -33.59
C ARG A 96 13.13 0.91 -33.54
N GLU A 97 13.09 1.49 -32.35
CA GLU A 97 13.15 2.94 -32.15
C GLU A 97 14.48 3.53 -32.66
N SER A 98 15.56 2.76 -32.59
CA SER A 98 16.88 3.11 -33.16
C SER A 98 16.93 3.06 -34.71
N GLY A 99 15.81 2.78 -35.36
CA GLY A 99 15.67 2.82 -36.84
C GLY A 99 16.10 1.55 -37.56
N ILE A 100 16.44 0.48 -36.86
CA ILE A 100 16.83 -0.78 -37.49
C ILE A 100 15.59 -1.58 -37.95
N ARG A 101 15.55 -1.91 -39.24
CA ARG A 101 14.45 -2.62 -39.85
C ARG A 101 14.61 -4.15 -39.70
N MET A 102 13.71 -4.78 -38.99
CA MET A 102 13.65 -6.23 -38.78
C MET A 102 13.66 -7.08 -40.05
N ARG A 103 13.29 -6.49 -41.21
CA ARG A 103 13.22 -7.20 -42.50
C ARG A 103 14.59 -7.70 -43.02
N ASN A 104 15.68 -7.14 -42.52
CA ASN A 104 17.03 -7.48 -42.93
C ASN A 104 17.66 -8.59 -42.08
N LEU A 105 16.99 -9.00 -40.97
CA LEU A 105 17.51 -10.00 -40.06
C LEU A 105 17.25 -11.41 -40.60
N ASN A 106 18.29 -12.09 -41.01
CA ASN A 106 18.21 -13.46 -41.48
C ASN A 106 18.36 -14.46 -40.33
N THR A 107 17.24 -15.08 -39.94
CA THR A 107 17.19 -16.11 -38.89
C THR A 107 16.97 -17.52 -39.42
N THR A 108 17.02 -17.72 -40.72
CA THR A 108 16.83 -19.03 -41.34
C THR A 108 17.92 -19.99 -40.88
N GLY A 109 17.50 -21.12 -40.27
CA GLY A 109 18.43 -22.10 -39.71
C GLY A 109 19.09 -21.72 -38.38
N ALA A 110 18.71 -20.59 -37.76
CA ALA A 110 19.23 -20.17 -36.46
C ALA A 110 18.74 -21.07 -35.32
N ARG A 111 19.63 -21.42 -34.41
CA ARG A 111 19.31 -22.14 -33.15
C ARG A 111 19.27 -21.18 -32.00
N MET A 112 18.10 -21.01 -31.40
CA MET A 112 17.89 -20.14 -30.22
C MET A 112 18.34 -20.82 -28.94
N ILE A 113 19.06 -20.07 -28.08
CA ILE A 113 19.52 -20.49 -26.76
C ILE A 113 18.67 -19.77 -25.71
N LYS A 114 17.83 -20.51 -25.01
CA LYS A 114 16.99 -19.93 -23.93
C LYS A 114 17.80 -19.61 -22.68
N PHE A 115 17.39 -18.60 -21.96
CA PHE A 115 17.94 -18.27 -20.66
C PHE A 115 17.71 -19.41 -19.65
N THR A 116 18.74 -19.75 -18.89
CA THR A 116 18.64 -20.63 -17.73
C THR A 116 19.29 -19.98 -16.51
N ALA A 117 18.81 -20.28 -15.31
CA ALA A 117 19.38 -19.77 -14.06
C ALA A 117 20.82 -20.26 -13.83
N GLU A 118 21.19 -21.40 -14.41
CA GLU A 118 22.53 -22.00 -14.32
C GLU A 118 23.53 -21.25 -15.22
N THR A 119 23.16 -21.04 -16.49
CA THR A 119 24.06 -20.37 -17.46
C THR A 119 24.01 -18.86 -17.35
N LYS A 120 22.92 -18.28 -16.79
CA LYS A 120 22.66 -16.85 -16.71
C LYS A 120 22.86 -16.09 -18.03
N CYS A 121 22.69 -16.75 -19.14
CA CYS A 121 22.78 -16.18 -20.47
C CYS A 121 21.76 -16.80 -21.43
N SER A 122 21.45 -16.05 -22.48
CA SER A 122 20.64 -16.47 -23.62
C SER A 122 21.33 -16.04 -24.91
N GLY A 123 20.81 -16.45 -26.08
CA GLY A 123 21.40 -16.02 -27.34
C GLY A 123 20.93 -16.81 -28.54
N VAL A 124 21.71 -16.76 -29.59
CA VAL A 124 21.42 -17.44 -30.85
C VAL A 124 22.70 -17.94 -31.51
N ASP A 125 22.63 -19.12 -32.12
CA ASP A 125 23.64 -19.64 -33.04
C ASP A 125 23.08 -19.52 -34.47
N LEU A 126 23.71 -18.69 -35.29
CA LEU A 126 23.31 -18.46 -36.67
C LEU A 126 23.78 -19.59 -37.60
N ALA A 127 23.19 -19.73 -38.76
CA ALA A 127 23.49 -20.79 -39.73
C ALA A 127 24.91 -20.67 -40.30
N ASP A 128 25.53 -19.49 -40.27
CA ASP A 128 26.91 -19.24 -40.67
C ASP A 128 27.95 -19.61 -39.60
N GLY A 129 27.54 -20.12 -38.46
CA GLY A 129 28.37 -20.46 -37.33
C GLY A 129 28.62 -19.33 -36.34
N THR A 130 28.06 -18.15 -36.55
CA THR A 130 28.16 -17.02 -35.62
C THR A 130 27.36 -17.32 -34.33
N GLN A 131 28.03 -17.19 -33.19
CA GLN A 131 27.44 -17.39 -31.87
C GLN A 131 27.26 -16.05 -31.15
N ILE A 132 26.01 -15.69 -30.88
CA ILE A 132 25.67 -14.47 -30.11
C ILE A 132 25.18 -14.91 -28.72
N ARG A 133 25.74 -14.29 -27.66
CA ARG A 133 25.31 -14.51 -26.29
C ARG A 133 25.07 -13.18 -25.61
N LYS A 134 23.99 -13.09 -24.84
CA LYS A 134 23.69 -11.98 -23.93
C LYS A 134 23.42 -12.52 -22.54
N GLY A 135 23.91 -11.84 -21.50
CA GLY A 135 23.74 -12.34 -20.15
C GLY A 135 24.38 -11.47 -19.08
N ALA A 136 24.32 -11.99 -17.85
CA ALA A 136 24.92 -11.35 -16.70
C ALA A 136 26.44 -11.20 -16.88
N PHE A 137 27.01 -10.11 -16.35
CA PHE A 137 28.42 -9.79 -16.45
C PHE A 137 29.33 -10.98 -16.13
N ASP A 138 29.13 -11.59 -14.95
CA ASP A 138 30.00 -12.69 -14.50
C ASP A 138 29.95 -13.92 -15.45
N ALA A 139 28.76 -14.21 -16.00
CA ALA A 139 28.60 -15.33 -16.91
C ALA A 139 29.28 -15.10 -18.25
N ILE A 140 29.13 -13.91 -18.84
CA ILE A 140 29.73 -13.56 -20.11
C ILE A 140 31.25 -13.38 -19.92
N ARG A 141 31.71 -12.75 -18.83
CA ARG A 141 33.13 -12.62 -18.51
C ARG A 141 33.85 -13.97 -18.47
N LYS A 142 33.29 -14.91 -17.71
CA LYS A 142 33.80 -16.28 -17.60
C LYS A 142 33.87 -16.99 -18.97
N MET A 143 32.87 -16.76 -19.83
CA MET A 143 32.84 -17.32 -21.18
C MET A 143 33.91 -16.72 -22.09
N VAL A 144 34.15 -15.40 -22.03
CA VAL A 144 35.12 -14.65 -22.82
C VAL A 144 36.54 -15.00 -22.39
N GLU A 145 36.85 -14.90 -21.11
CA GLU A 145 38.16 -15.23 -20.53
C GLU A 145 38.50 -16.72 -20.66
N GLY A 146 37.51 -17.60 -20.48
CA GLY A 146 37.68 -19.05 -20.70
C GLY A 146 38.02 -19.45 -22.16
N ALA A 147 37.76 -18.54 -23.09
CA ALA A 147 38.18 -18.69 -24.50
C ALA A 147 39.52 -18.02 -24.84
N GLY A 148 40.21 -17.47 -23.85
CA GLY A 148 41.49 -16.78 -24.02
C GLY A 148 41.36 -15.35 -24.57
N ASN A 149 40.16 -14.77 -24.56
CA ASN A 149 39.94 -13.38 -24.94
C ASN A 149 40.01 -12.47 -23.71
N GLU A 150 40.48 -11.25 -23.91
CA GLU A 150 40.51 -10.22 -22.85
C GLU A 150 39.17 -9.51 -22.77
N PHE A 151 38.71 -9.21 -21.54
CA PHE A 151 37.49 -8.42 -21.33
C PHE A 151 37.87 -6.93 -21.34
N PRO A 152 37.25 -6.08 -22.20
CA PRO A 152 37.64 -4.67 -22.34
C PRO A 152 37.36 -3.87 -21.05
N LYS A 153 38.35 -3.11 -20.56
CA LYS A 153 38.23 -2.27 -19.36
C LYS A 153 37.18 -1.19 -19.49
N GLU A 154 37.06 -0.58 -20.67
CA GLU A 154 36.06 0.44 -20.96
C GLU A 154 34.63 -0.10 -20.81
N VAL A 155 34.42 -1.37 -21.14
CA VAL A 155 33.15 -2.03 -20.95
C VAL A 155 32.88 -2.31 -19.47
N GLU A 156 33.90 -2.65 -18.67
CA GLU A 156 33.79 -2.80 -17.22
C GLU A 156 33.38 -1.48 -16.54
N GLU A 157 33.95 -0.35 -16.99
CA GLU A 157 33.59 0.97 -16.50
C GLU A 157 32.13 1.32 -16.80
N VAL A 158 31.64 1.00 -18.01
CA VAL A 158 30.25 1.17 -18.40
C VAL A 158 29.32 0.30 -17.51
N ILE A 159 29.67 -0.97 -17.30
CA ILE A 159 28.93 -1.89 -16.42
C ILE A 159 28.86 -1.33 -15.01
N SER A 160 29.97 -0.84 -14.47
CA SER A 160 30.06 -0.25 -13.15
C SER A 160 29.19 1.01 -13.04
N SER A 161 29.21 1.86 -14.06
CA SER A 161 28.37 3.07 -14.14
C SER A 161 26.88 2.73 -14.18
N ILE A 162 26.48 1.77 -15.03
CA ILE A 162 25.07 1.31 -15.12
C ILE A 162 24.61 0.79 -13.76
N SER A 163 25.42 -0.06 -13.12
CA SER A 163 25.08 -0.64 -11.81
C SER A 163 24.97 0.42 -10.71
N SER A 164 25.86 1.40 -10.71
CA SER A 164 25.84 2.52 -9.75
C SER A 164 24.62 3.43 -9.92
N ASN A 165 24.09 3.52 -11.14
CA ASN A 165 22.90 4.29 -11.48
C ASN A 165 21.61 3.45 -11.38
N GLY A 166 21.65 2.30 -10.70
CA GLY A 166 20.47 1.47 -10.48
C GLY A 166 20.00 0.65 -11.67
N GLY A 167 20.77 0.66 -12.77
CA GLY A 167 20.51 -0.16 -13.95
C GLY A 167 21.06 -1.58 -13.82
N THR A 168 20.60 -2.46 -14.68
CA THR A 168 21.14 -3.82 -14.83
C THR A 168 21.85 -3.92 -16.16
N PRO A 169 23.17 -4.14 -16.17
CA PRO A 169 23.94 -4.33 -17.38
C PRO A 169 23.72 -5.76 -17.92
N LEU A 170 23.35 -5.86 -19.19
CA LEU A 170 23.25 -7.12 -19.90
C LEU A 170 24.37 -7.14 -20.96
N VAL A 171 25.42 -7.90 -20.73
CA VAL A 171 26.60 -7.94 -21.62
C VAL A 171 26.29 -8.80 -22.83
N VAL A 172 26.73 -8.32 -24.00
CA VAL A 172 26.57 -9.03 -25.27
C VAL A 172 27.96 -9.38 -25.86
N CYS A 173 28.09 -10.61 -26.30
CA CYS A 173 29.30 -11.05 -27.01
C CYS A 173 28.97 -11.82 -28.28
N VAL A 174 29.78 -11.71 -29.28
CA VAL A 174 29.76 -12.44 -30.56
C VAL A 174 31.03 -13.27 -30.66
N ASN A 175 30.91 -14.56 -30.91
CA ASN A 175 32.04 -15.50 -31.01
C ASN A 175 33.02 -15.33 -29.84
N LYS A 176 32.46 -15.19 -28.62
CA LYS A 176 33.20 -15.00 -27.36
C LYS A 176 34.06 -13.73 -27.30
N LYS A 177 33.75 -12.72 -28.11
CA LYS A 177 34.29 -11.35 -28.00
C LYS A 177 33.21 -10.39 -27.60
N VAL A 178 33.47 -9.55 -26.60
CA VAL A 178 32.50 -8.55 -26.10
C VAL A 178 32.25 -7.50 -27.19
N THR A 179 30.97 -7.27 -27.48
CA THR A 179 30.52 -6.26 -28.47
C THR A 179 29.86 -5.06 -27.83
N GLY A 180 29.37 -5.19 -26.59
CA GLY A 180 28.79 -4.07 -25.86
C GLY A 180 27.90 -4.52 -24.71
N VAL A 181 27.12 -3.55 -24.17
CA VAL A 181 26.22 -3.73 -23.03
C VAL A 181 24.87 -3.13 -23.36
N ILE A 182 23.82 -3.85 -23.03
CA ILE A 182 22.46 -3.34 -23.02
C ILE A 182 22.16 -2.87 -21.60
N GLU A 183 21.75 -1.63 -21.44
CA GLU A 183 21.31 -1.09 -20.15
C GLU A 183 19.83 -1.36 -19.95
N LEU A 184 19.50 -2.13 -18.91
CA LEU A 184 18.12 -2.33 -18.47
C LEU A 184 17.87 -1.52 -17.21
N GLN A 185 16.74 -0.82 -17.15
CA GLN A 185 16.33 -0.05 -15.99
C GLN A 185 14.97 -0.49 -15.47
N ASP A 186 14.82 -0.47 -14.14
CA ASP A 186 13.53 -0.57 -13.49
C ASP A 186 12.74 0.72 -13.73
N ILE A 187 11.52 0.58 -14.22
CA ILE A 187 10.65 1.74 -14.44
C ILE A 187 9.83 1.99 -13.19
N ILE A 188 10.08 3.11 -12.57
CA ILE A 188 9.29 3.60 -11.44
C ILE A 188 7.90 3.99 -11.93
N LYS A 189 6.86 3.57 -11.20
CA LYS A 189 5.49 3.90 -11.54
C LYS A 189 5.28 5.43 -11.53
N PRO A 190 4.60 6.00 -12.54
CA PRO A 190 4.40 7.44 -12.61
C PRO A 190 3.55 7.94 -11.44
N GLY A 191 3.88 9.13 -10.92
CA GLY A 191 3.15 9.78 -9.84
C GLY A 191 3.38 9.19 -8.44
N ILE A 192 4.28 8.21 -8.28
CA ILE A 192 4.50 7.55 -6.97
C ILE A 192 5.14 8.49 -5.94
N GLN A 193 5.99 9.42 -6.38
CA GLN A 193 6.60 10.42 -5.49
C GLN A 193 5.58 11.27 -4.75
N GLU A 194 4.64 11.87 -5.48
CA GLU A 194 3.57 12.72 -4.92
C GLU A 194 2.74 11.94 -3.90
N ARG A 195 2.55 10.66 -4.14
CA ARG A 195 1.77 9.77 -3.29
C ARG A 195 2.51 9.42 -2.01
N PHE A 196 3.82 9.18 -2.07
CA PHE A 196 4.63 8.98 -0.86
C PHE A 196 4.74 10.28 -0.05
N GLU A 197 4.84 11.44 -0.69
CA GLU A 197 4.74 12.73 0.02
C GLU A 197 3.41 12.89 0.75
N ARG A 198 2.31 12.44 0.15
CA ARG A 198 0.98 12.47 0.78
C ARG A 198 0.92 11.55 2.01
N LEU A 199 1.47 10.33 1.93
CA LEU A 199 1.61 9.43 3.08
C LEU A 199 2.45 10.06 4.20
N ARG A 200 3.57 10.66 3.85
CA ARG A 200 4.44 11.37 4.80
C ARG A 200 3.72 12.51 5.51
N LYS A 201 2.92 13.29 4.80
CA LYS A 201 2.05 14.33 5.40
C LYS A 201 0.99 13.76 6.34
N MET A 202 0.59 12.52 6.16
CA MET A 202 -0.31 11.79 7.06
C MET A 202 0.41 11.13 8.24
N GLY A 203 1.74 11.26 8.34
CA GLY A 203 2.56 10.70 9.42
C GLY A 203 3.00 9.26 9.17
N VAL A 204 2.87 8.73 7.96
CA VAL A 204 3.28 7.36 7.61
C VAL A 204 4.67 7.38 7.01
N LYS A 205 5.61 6.65 7.63
CA LYS A 205 6.96 6.40 7.10
C LYS A 205 6.90 5.33 6.03
N THR A 206 7.51 5.57 4.86
CA THR A 206 7.61 4.60 3.76
C THR A 206 8.99 3.97 3.71
N VAL A 207 9.06 2.64 3.62
CA VAL A 207 10.30 1.88 3.59
C VAL A 207 10.28 0.90 2.43
N MET A 208 11.21 1.05 1.50
CA MET A 208 11.38 0.11 0.38
C MET A 208 12.21 -1.08 0.81
N VAL A 209 11.80 -2.29 0.44
CA VAL A 209 12.58 -3.51 0.65
C VAL A 209 12.91 -4.13 -0.70
N THR A 210 14.18 -4.48 -0.90
CA THR A 210 14.65 -5.06 -2.16
C THR A 210 15.83 -6.01 -1.94
N GLY A 211 15.95 -7.03 -2.78
CA GLY A 211 17.13 -7.88 -2.87
C GLY A 211 18.30 -7.27 -3.65
N ASP A 212 18.15 -6.05 -4.18
CA ASP A 212 19.22 -5.37 -4.91
C ASP A 212 20.37 -4.95 -3.97
N ASN A 213 21.54 -4.69 -4.57
CA ASN A 213 22.66 -4.13 -3.84
C ASN A 213 22.35 -2.71 -3.30
N PRO A 214 23.11 -2.23 -2.28
CA PRO A 214 22.83 -0.94 -1.62
C PRO A 214 22.84 0.27 -2.56
N LEU A 215 23.69 0.27 -3.60
CA LEU A 215 23.78 1.40 -4.54
C LEU A 215 22.52 1.50 -5.41
N THR A 216 22.08 0.39 -5.97
CA THR A 216 20.86 0.29 -6.77
C THR A 216 19.63 0.63 -5.90
N ALA A 217 19.56 0.07 -4.69
CA ALA A 217 18.47 0.32 -3.77
C ALA A 217 18.36 1.81 -3.39
N LYS A 218 19.51 2.44 -3.08
CA LYS A 218 19.59 3.87 -2.77
C LYS A 218 19.08 4.73 -3.93
N TYR A 219 19.58 4.46 -5.14
CA TYR A 219 19.16 5.21 -6.34
C TYR A 219 17.63 5.14 -6.56
N ILE A 220 17.07 3.94 -6.48
CA ILE A 220 15.62 3.75 -6.66
C ILE A 220 14.82 4.40 -5.53
N ALA A 221 15.29 4.28 -4.28
CA ALA A 221 14.66 4.89 -3.12
C ALA A 221 14.58 6.42 -3.23
N GLU A 222 15.69 7.06 -3.59
CA GLU A 222 15.77 8.51 -3.81
C GLU A 222 14.86 8.94 -4.96
N LYS A 223 14.88 8.22 -6.07
CA LYS A 223 14.06 8.53 -7.24
C LYS A 223 12.58 8.27 -7.04
N ALA A 224 12.20 7.28 -6.22
CA ALA A 224 10.83 7.01 -5.84
C ALA A 224 10.32 7.92 -4.72
N GLY A 225 11.24 8.53 -3.95
CA GLY A 225 10.90 9.44 -2.85
C GLY A 225 10.44 8.72 -1.58
N VAL A 226 10.88 7.46 -1.34
CA VAL A 226 10.63 6.77 -0.07
C VAL A 226 11.55 7.31 1.03
N ASP A 227 11.14 7.13 2.29
CA ASP A 227 11.85 7.69 3.44
C ASP A 227 13.08 6.87 3.83
N ASP A 228 13.05 5.55 3.54
CA ASP A 228 14.11 4.62 3.93
C ASP A 228 14.12 3.39 3.01
N PHE A 229 15.18 2.58 3.05
CA PHE A 229 15.24 1.34 2.29
C PHE A 229 16.06 0.27 2.98
N ILE A 230 15.76 -0.99 2.65
CA ILE A 230 16.51 -2.18 3.06
C ILE A 230 16.98 -2.88 1.78
N ALA A 231 18.29 -2.92 1.58
CA ALA A 231 18.95 -3.57 0.46
C ALA A 231 19.36 -5.00 0.80
N GLU A 232 19.64 -5.83 -0.21
CA GLU A 232 20.09 -7.23 -0.06
C GLU A 232 19.16 -8.06 0.85
N ALA A 233 17.89 -7.63 0.95
CA ALA A 233 16.92 -8.22 1.86
C ALA A 233 16.54 -9.63 1.45
N LYS A 234 16.58 -10.53 2.42
CA LYS A 234 15.99 -11.87 2.34
C LYS A 234 14.53 -11.83 2.83
N PRO A 235 13.72 -12.83 2.52
CA PRO A 235 12.34 -12.89 3.02
C PRO A 235 12.22 -12.79 4.55
N GLU A 236 13.18 -13.35 5.29
CA GLU A 236 13.23 -13.32 6.74
C GLU A 236 13.45 -11.91 7.28
N ASP A 237 14.27 -11.10 6.60
CA ASP A 237 14.59 -9.73 7.01
C ASP A 237 13.35 -8.82 7.00
N LYS A 238 12.44 -9.04 6.03
CA LYS A 238 11.15 -8.34 5.98
C LYS A 238 10.33 -8.58 7.23
N MET A 239 10.23 -9.84 7.65
CA MET A 239 9.46 -10.22 8.84
C MET A 239 10.13 -9.73 10.13
N GLU A 240 11.47 -9.79 10.21
CA GLU A 240 12.23 -9.29 11.36
C GLU A 240 12.07 -7.77 11.53
N TYR A 241 12.14 -7.01 10.43
CA TYR A 241 11.90 -5.58 10.46
C TYR A 241 10.50 -5.24 10.98
N ILE A 242 9.45 -5.95 10.51
CA ILE A 242 8.08 -5.75 10.96
C ILE A 242 7.99 -6.01 12.48
N LYS A 243 8.53 -7.13 12.97
CA LYS A 243 8.53 -7.46 14.39
C LYS A 243 9.24 -6.41 15.24
N LYS A 244 10.37 -5.88 14.77
CA LYS A 244 11.12 -4.82 15.46
C LYS A 244 10.31 -3.54 15.59
N GLU A 245 9.67 -3.09 14.52
CA GLU A 245 8.79 -1.90 14.55
C GLU A 245 7.58 -2.13 15.49
N GLN A 246 6.96 -3.32 15.44
CA GLN A 246 5.86 -3.70 16.33
C GLN A 246 6.27 -3.74 17.80
N GLN A 247 7.46 -4.23 18.12
CA GLN A 247 8.02 -4.20 19.48
C GLN A 247 8.27 -2.78 19.98
N ALA A 248 8.54 -1.84 19.08
CA ALA A 248 8.64 -0.42 19.38
C ALA A 248 7.26 0.26 19.52
N GLY A 249 6.15 -0.50 19.48
CA GLY A 249 4.79 -0.01 19.63
C GLY A 249 4.20 0.62 18.36
N LYS A 250 4.82 0.41 17.20
CA LYS A 250 4.36 0.94 15.92
C LYS A 250 3.46 -0.05 15.19
N LEU A 251 2.50 0.47 14.44
CA LEU A 251 1.66 -0.29 13.53
C LEU A 251 2.28 -0.30 12.14
N VAL A 252 2.46 -1.49 11.59
CA VAL A 252 3.13 -1.70 10.31
C VAL A 252 2.15 -2.23 9.27
N ALA A 253 2.13 -1.57 8.10
CA ALA A 253 1.52 -2.13 6.90
C ALA A 253 2.61 -2.71 6.00
N MET A 254 2.31 -3.82 5.33
CA MET A 254 3.16 -4.46 4.33
C MET A 254 2.37 -4.64 3.04
N MET A 255 2.99 -4.29 1.92
CA MET A 255 2.44 -4.52 0.59
C MET A 255 3.40 -5.36 -0.25
N GLY A 256 2.89 -6.43 -0.88
CA GLY A 256 3.69 -7.35 -1.67
C GLY A 256 2.83 -8.26 -2.54
N ASP A 257 3.47 -8.97 -3.49
CA ASP A 257 2.80 -9.84 -4.47
C ASP A 257 3.35 -11.28 -4.52
N GLY A 258 4.53 -11.51 -3.96
CA GLY A 258 5.22 -12.79 -4.02
C GLY A 258 4.85 -13.80 -2.92
N THR A 259 5.08 -15.08 -3.19
CA THR A 259 5.01 -16.13 -2.16
C THR A 259 6.00 -15.86 -1.02
N ASN A 260 7.14 -15.26 -1.34
CA ASN A 260 8.15 -14.87 -0.37
C ASN A 260 7.69 -13.75 0.58
N ASP A 261 6.65 -13.01 0.19
CA ASP A 261 6.06 -11.94 1.01
C ASP A 261 4.99 -12.45 1.97
N ALA A 262 4.44 -13.65 1.75
CA ALA A 262 3.35 -14.19 2.54
C ALA A 262 3.61 -14.19 4.06
N PRO A 263 4.77 -14.60 4.58
CA PRO A 263 5.06 -14.52 6.01
C PRO A 263 5.05 -13.07 6.55
N ALA A 264 5.60 -12.13 5.79
CA ALA A 264 5.63 -10.71 6.16
C ALA A 264 4.23 -10.07 6.09
N LEU A 265 3.43 -10.40 5.08
CA LEU A 265 2.03 -9.98 4.96
C LEU A 265 1.17 -10.47 6.13
N ALA A 266 1.39 -11.73 6.58
CA ALA A 266 0.68 -12.29 7.72
C ALA A 266 1.12 -11.66 9.06
N GLN A 267 2.40 -11.30 9.20
CA GLN A 267 2.94 -10.66 10.40
C GLN A 267 2.52 -9.21 10.53
N ALA A 268 2.37 -8.48 9.43
CA ALA A 268 2.00 -7.07 9.45
C ALA A 268 0.62 -6.84 10.07
N ASN A 269 0.43 -5.68 10.71
CA ASN A 269 -0.89 -5.27 11.22
C ASN A 269 -1.89 -5.09 10.06
N VAL A 270 -1.39 -4.63 8.92
CA VAL A 270 -2.14 -4.52 7.66
C VAL A 270 -1.30 -5.14 6.54
N GLY A 271 -1.68 -6.31 6.07
CA GLY A 271 -1.05 -6.99 4.92
C GLY A 271 -1.89 -6.82 3.68
N VAL A 272 -1.39 -6.15 2.66
CA VAL A 272 -2.06 -5.90 1.38
C VAL A 272 -1.40 -6.72 0.28
N ALA A 273 -2.10 -7.71 -0.23
CA ALA A 273 -1.64 -8.48 -1.39
C ALA A 273 -2.13 -7.84 -2.69
N MET A 274 -1.32 -7.88 -3.73
CA MET A 274 -1.73 -7.49 -5.08
C MET A 274 -2.63 -8.54 -5.71
N ASN A 275 -3.57 -8.16 -6.58
CA ASN A 275 -4.40 -9.12 -7.30
C ASN A 275 -3.59 -10.01 -8.25
N SER A 276 -2.52 -9.48 -8.85
CA SER A 276 -1.55 -10.26 -9.63
C SER A 276 -0.69 -11.20 -8.78
N GLY A 277 -0.72 -11.03 -7.45
CA GLY A 277 0.07 -11.80 -6.52
C GLY A 277 -0.33 -13.26 -6.42
N THR A 278 0.55 -14.06 -5.81
CA THR A 278 0.32 -15.49 -5.59
C THR A 278 -0.86 -15.74 -4.65
N GLN A 279 -1.45 -16.92 -4.75
CA GLN A 279 -2.54 -17.32 -3.85
C GLN A 279 -2.11 -17.28 -2.37
N ALA A 280 -0.87 -17.69 -2.09
CA ALA A 280 -0.30 -17.64 -0.75
C ALA A 280 -0.25 -16.20 -0.19
N ALA A 281 0.16 -15.22 -1.00
CA ALA A 281 0.17 -13.81 -0.60
C ALA A 281 -1.25 -13.30 -0.31
N LYS A 282 -2.23 -13.61 -1.16
CA LYS A 282 -3.64 -13.21 -0.98
C LYS A 282 -4.27 -13.82 0.27
N GLU A 283 -3.92 -15.07 0.59
CA GLU A 283 -4.41 -15.74 1.80
C GLU A 283 -3.74 -15.19 3.07
N ALA A 284 -2.47 -14.84 3.01
CA ALA A 284 -1.72 -14.30 4.13
C ALA A 284 -2.13 -12.86 4.48
N GLY A 285 -2.35 -12.01 3.48
CA GLY A 285 -2.79 -10.64 3.68
C GLY A 285 -4.21 -10.55 4.26
N ASN A 286 -4.53 -9.44 4.90
CA ASN A 286 -5.90 -9.12 5.36
C ASN A 286 -6.64 -8.19 4.40
N MET A 287 -5.99 -7.76 3.34
CA MET A 287 -6.55 -7.00 2.22
C MET A 287 -5.99 -7.49 0.88
N VAL A 288 -6.75 -7.29 -0.20
CA VAL A 288 -6.33 -7.55 -1.59
C VAL A 288 -6.66 -6.32 -2.43
N ASP A 289 -5.64 -5.73 -3.04
CA ASP A 289 -5.77 -4.65 -4.03
C ASP A 289 -6.07 -5.24 -5.41
N LEU A 290 -7.25 -4.96 -5.95
CA LEU A 290 -7.72 -5.49 -7.22
C LEU A 290 -7.10 -4.79 -8.43
N ASP A 291 -6.63 -3.57 -8.28
CA ASP A 291 -6.06 -2.74 -9.36
C ASP A 291 -4.56 -2.97 -9.56
N ASN A 292 -3.90 -3.70 -8.66
CA ASN A 292 -2.43 -3.83 -8.61
C ASN A 292 -1.72 -2.46 -8.53
N ASP A 293 -2.36 -1.52 -7.86
CA ASP A 293 -1.84 -0.17 -7.67
C ASP A 293 -1.45 0.05 -6.20
N PRO A 294 -0.15 0.05 -5.86
CA PRO A 294 0.30 0.21 -4.48
C PRO A 294 -0.15 1.53 -3.86
N THR A 295 -0.60 2.46 -4.68
CA THR A 295 -1.07 3.75 -4.24
C THR A 295 -2.50 3.71 -3.68
N LYS A 296 -3.23 2.62 -3.91
CA LYS A 296 -4.52 2.33 -3.27
C LYS A 296 -4.43 2.29 -1.75
N LEU A 297 -3.27 1.92 -1.20
CA LEU A 297 -3.07 1.99 0.23
C LEU A 297 -3.27 3.40 0.79
N ILE A 298 -2.96 4.46 0.02
CA ILE A 298 -3.23 5.85 0.43
C ILE A 298 -4.72 6.04 0.66
N GLU A 299 -5.54 5.59 -0.29
CA GLU A 299 -7.01 5.67 -0.17
C GLU A 299 -7.50 4.88 1.05
N ILE A 300 -6.93 3.70 1.29
CA ILE A 300 -7.27 2.87 2.46
C ILE A 300 -6.86 3.54 3.77
N VAL A 301 -5.68 4.14 3.83
CA VAL A 301 -5.24 4.92 5.00
C VAL A 301 -6.18 6.10 5.26
N GLU A 302 -6.60 6.82 4.22
CA GLU A 302 -7.56 7.93 4.35
C GLU A 302 -8.93 7.44 4.82
N ILE A 303 -9.43 6.34 4.26
CA ILE A 303 -10.66 5.69 4.71
C ILE A 303 -10.54 5.28 6.18
N GLY A 304 -9.44 4.62 6.55
CA GLY A 304 -9.17 4.20 7.92
C GLY A 304 -9.13 5.39 8.89
N LYS A 305 -8.44 6.48 8.54
CA LYS A 305 -8.42 7.72 9.33
C LYS A 305 -9.82 8.32 9.48
N GLN A 306 -10.62 8.32 8.42
CA GLN A 306 -12.01 8.76 8.47
C GLN A 306 -12.86 7.89 9.41
N LEU A 307 -12.66 6.56 9.40
CA LEU A 307 -13.35 5.64 10.31
C LEU A 307 -12.99 5.89 11.77
N LEU A 308 -11.70 6.04 12.06
CA LEU A 308 -11.20 6.35 13.41
C LEU A 308 -11.77 7.68 13.92
N MET A 309 -11.82 8.71 13.07
CA MET A 309 -12.47 9.98 13.41
C MET A 309 -13.95 9.83 13.66
N THR A 310 -14.66 9.09 12.80
CA THR A 310 -16.10 8.83 12.95
C THR A 310 -16.38 8.09 14.24
N ARG A 311 -15.59 7.07 14.55
CA ARG A 311 -15.68 6.31 15.80
C ARG A 311 -15.45 7.21 17.01
N GLY A 312 -14.38 8.00 17.04
CA GLY A 312 -14.08 8.93 18.14
C GLY A 312 -15.21 9.96 18.35
N THR A 313 -15.73 10.51 17.27
CA THR A 313 -16.83 11.48 17.28
C THR A 313 -18.12 10.88 17.84
N LEU A 314 -18.53 9.71 17.37
CA LEU A 314 -19.73 9.04 17.82
C LEU A 314 -19.61 8.48 19.24
N THR A 315 -18.41 8.07 19.64
CA THR A 315 -18.10 7.68 21.03
C THR A 315 -18.27 8.89 21.96
N THR A 316 -17.72 10.05 21.60
CA THR A 316 -17.86 11.29 22.37
C THR A 316 -19.34 11.67 22.53
N PHE A 317 -20.09 11.64 21.43
CA PHE A 317 -21.55 11.91 21.48
C PHE A 317 -22.27 10.91 22.36
N SER A 318 -22.00 9.60 22.22
CA SER A 318 -22.66 8.55 22.98
C SER A 318 -22.41 8.68 24.49
N ILE A 319 -21.16 8.93 24.91
CA ILE A 319 -20.84 9.12 26.32
C ILE A 319 -21.56 10.35 26.87
N ALA A 320 -21.51 11.49 26.17
CA ALA A 320 -22.19 12.70 26.58
C ALA A 320 -23.71 12.51 26.68
N ASN A 321 -24.32 11.82 25.72
CA ASN A 321 -25.73 11.45 25.67
C ASN A 321 -26.13 10.53 26.85
N ASP A 322 -25.29 9.54 27.16
CA ASP A 322 -25.55 8.64 28.27
C ASP A 322 -25.48 9.36 29.63
N VAL A 323 -24.46 10.23 29.81
CA VAL A 323 -24.37 11.08 31.02
C VAL A 323 -25.55 12.00 31.15
N ALA A 324 -26.00 12.64 30.06
CA ALA A 324 -27.15 13.53 30.10
C ALA A 324 -28.47 12.80 30.51
N LYS A 325 -28.66 11.54 30.10
CA LYS A 325 -29.80 10.72 30.48
C LYS A 325 -29.86 10.41 31.99
N TYR A 326 -28.73 10.40 32.70
CA TYR A 326 -28.75 10.22 34.15
C TYR A 326 -29.53 11.33 34.85
N PHE A 327 -29.53 12.57 34.33
CA PHE A 327 -30.34 13.66 34.89
C PHE A 327 -31.87 13.46 34.72
N ALA A 328 -32.30 12.55 33.84
CA ALA A 328 -33.69 12.14 33.75
C ALA A 328 -33.99 10.94 34.66
N ILE A 329 -33.13 9.92 34.65
CA ILE A 329 -33.38 8.59 35.21
C ILE A 329 -33.09 8.58 36.73
N VAL A 330 -31.99 9.18 37.19
CA VAL A 330 -31.57 9.13 38.60
C VAL A 330 -32.63 9.84 39.52
N PRO A 331 -33.08 11.07 39.23
CA PRO A 331 -34.15 11.66 40.00
C PRO A 331 -35.43 10.83 39.98
N ALA A 332 -35.83 10.33 38.81
CA ALA A 332 -37.03 9.51 38.67
C ALA A 332 -37.03 8.25 39.57
N LEU A 333 -35.87 7.59 39.71
CA LEU A 333 -35.74 6.36 40.51
C LEU A 333 -35.57 6.59 42.00
N PHE A 334 -34.87 7.66 42.41
CA PHE A 334 -34.36 7.78 43.77
C PHE A 334 -34.90 9.01 44.54
N MET A 335 -35.51 10.00 43.88
CA MET A 335 -35.94 11.24 44.51
C MET A 335 -36.93 11.02 45.67
N VAL A 336 -37.74 9.97 45.64
CA VAL A 336 -38.66 9.62 46.72
C VAL A 336 -37.89 9.09 47.94
N ALA A 337 -36.83 8.33 47.75
CA ALA A 337 -36.02 7.76 48.81
C ALA A 337 -34.94 8.72 49.32
N ILE A 338 -34.41 9.56 48.43
CA ILE A 338 -33.34 10.51 48.69
C ILE A 338 -33.74 11.86 48.11
N PRO A 339 -34.45 12.70 48.88
CA PRO A 339 -35.01 13.98 48.41
C PRO A 339 -33.96 14.97 47.88
N GLU A 340 -32.71 14.89 48.35
CA GLU A 340 -31.60 15.73 47.89
C GLU A 340 -31.28 15.55 46.39
N LEU A 341 -31.62 14.38 45.82
CA LEU A 341 -31.45 14.10 44.39
C LEU A 341 -32.43 14.88 43.50
N ALA A 342 -33.43 15.55 44.09
CA ALA A 342 -34.27 16.50 43.37
C ALA A 342 -33.46 17.64 42.70
N ALA A 343 -32.29 17.99 43.23
CA ALA A 343 -31.38 18.94 42.61
C ALA A 343 -30.88 18.50 41.23
N LEU A 344 -30.85 17.21 40.92
CA LEU A 344 -30.48 16.65 39.62
C LEU A 344 -31.64 16.67 38.60
N ASN A 345 -32.87 16.95 39.01
CA ASN A 345 -34.04 17.05 38.12
C ASN A 345 -34.05 18.38 37.35
N ILE A 346 -32.98 18.65 36.62
CA ILE A 346 -32.83 19.89 35.84
C ILE A 346 -33.84 19.96 34.69
N MET A 347 -34.24 18.80 34.16
CA MET A 347 -35.20 18.72 33.05
C MET A 347 -36.65 19.00 33.48
N HIS A 348 -36.97 18.96 34.79
CA HIS A 348 -38.31 19.15 35.33
C HIS A 348 -39.34 18.28 34.57
N LEU A 349 -39.12 16.96 34.55
CA LEU A 349 -40.00 16.00 33.89
C LEU A 349 -41.30 15.80 34.66
N HIS A 350 -42.37 15.39 33.96
CA HIS A 350 -43.73 15.37 34.46
C HIS A 350 -43.90 14.40 35.65
N SER A 351 -43.44 13.17 35.51
CA SER A 351 -43.48 12.13 36.54
C SER A 351 -42.29 11.19 36.43
N PRO A 352 -42.00 10.36 37.46
CA PRO A 352 -40.95 9.32 37.33
C PRO A 352 -41.22 8.34 36.20
N GLU A 353 -42.45 7.91 35.99
CA GLU A 353 -42.83 6.98 34.92
C GLU A 353 -42.69 7.63 33.55
N SER A 354 -43.15 8.86 33.39
CA SER A 354 -42.98 9.65 32.17
C SER A 354 -41.52 9.90 31.86
N ALA A 355 -40.68 10.19 32.84
CA ALA A 355 -39.24 10.41 32.66
C ALA A 355 -38.53 9.17 32.14
N ILE A 356 -38.80 7.99 32.72
CA ILE A 356 -38.22 6.72 32.28
C ILE A 356 -38.68 6.38 30.87
N LEU A 357 -39.99 6.47 30.60
CA LEU A 357 -40.56 6.18 29.29
C LEU A 357 -40.02 7.11 28.21
N SER A 358 -39.92 8.40 28.49
CA SER A 358 -39.37 9.41 27.57
C SER A 358 -37.87 9.16 27.25
N ALA A 359 -37.08 8.77 28.22
CA ALA A 359 -35.69 8.40 28.03
C ALA A 359 -35.54 7.13 27.15
N VAL A 360 -36.40 6.13 27.32
CA VAL A 360 -36.42 4.91 26.50
C VAL A 360 -36.84 5.23 25.06
N ILE A 361 -37.90 5.99 24.86
CA ILE A 361 -38.38 6.41 23.54
C ILE A 361 -37.29 7.25 22.84
N PHE A 362 -36.67 8.20 23.53
CA PHE A 362 -35.59 8.98 23.00
C PHE A 362 -34.43 8.09 22.49
N ASN A 363 -34.07 7.06 23.28
CA ASN A 363 -33.00 6.14 22.89
C ASN A 363 -33.36 5.33 21.63
N ALA A 364 -34.63 4.89 21.53
CA ALA A 364 -35.15 4.19 20.37
C ALA A 364 -35.17 5.06 19.09
N ILE A 365 -35.24 6.38 19.21
CA ILE A 365 -35.25 7.33 18.11
C ILE A 365 -33.83 7.73 17.73
N ILE A 366 -32.97 8.04 18.71
CA ILE A 366 -31.63 8.60 18.42
C ILE A 366 -30.70 7.59 17.72
N ILE A 367 -30.81 6.30 18.04
CA ILE A 367 -29.94 5.27 17.42
C ILE A 367 -30.18 5.20 15.90
N PRO A 368 -31.42 5.04 15.38
CA PRO A 368 -31.68 5.08 13.94
C PRO A 368 -31.24 6.39 13.26
N ILE A 369 -31.30 7.52 13.95
CA ILE A 369 -30.85 8.82 13.41
C ILE A 369 -29.32 8.87 13.28
N LEU A 370 -28.59 8.25 14.20
CA LEU A 370 -27.13 8.23 14.19
C LEU A 370 -26.53 7.21 13.20
N ILE A 371 -27.25 6.15 12.82
CA ILE A 371 -26.79 5.15 11.85
C ILE A 371 -26.40 5.79 10.50
N PRO A 372 -27.19 6.64 9.84
CA PRO A 372 -26.79 7.31 8.61
C PRO A 372 -25.52 8.16 8.77
N LEU A 373 -25.30 8.78 9.93
CA LEU A 373 -24.08 9.52 10.23
C LEU A 373 -22.88 8.58 10.36
N ALA A 374 -23.04 7.43 11.01
CA ALA A 374 -22.03 6.40 11.11
C ALA A 374 -21.65 5.84 9.72
N LEU A 375 -22.64 5.59 8.86
CA LEU A 375 -22.45 5.07 7.51
C LEU A 375 -21.78 6.10 6.58
N ARG A 376 -22.17 7.37 6.63
CA ARG A 376 -21.56 8.46 5.85
C ARG A 376 -20.17 8.82 6.35
N GLY A 377 -19.94 8.69 7.65
CA GLY A 377 -18.73 9.12 8.34
C GLY A 377 -18.55 10.64 8.41
N VAL A 378 -17.68 11.04 9.30
CA VAL A 378 -17.25 12.44 9.45
C VAL A 378 -16.14 12.72 8.45
N GLN A 379 -16.18 13.83 7.73
CA GLN A 379 -15.14 14.20 6.77
C GLN A 379 -13.76 14.31 7.44
N TYR A 380 -12.80 13.60 6.88
CA TYR A 380 -11.40 13.74 7.29
C TYR A 380 -10.90 15.14 6.91
N LYS A 381 -10.41 15.89 7.91
CA LYS A 381 -9.66 17.13 7.69
C LYS A 381 -8.29 16.96 8.34
N PRO A 382 -7.20 17.21 7.63
CA PRO A 382 -5.83 17.10 8.16
C PRO A 382 -5.51 18.31 9.06
N ILE A 383 -6.30 18.49 10.11
CA ILE A 383 -6.06 19.45 11.20
C ILE A 383 -5.41 18.68 12.35
N GLY A 384 -4.41 19.24 12.99
CA GLY A 384 -3.68 18.56 14.07
C GLY A 384 -4.59 17.93 15.13
N ALA A 385 -4.13 16.87 15.81
CA ALA A 385 -4.90 16.06 16.75
C ALA A 385 -5.61 16.92 17.84
N SER A 386 -4.95 17.95 18.36
CA SER A 386 -5.52 18.87 19.37
C SER A 386 -6.71 19.67 18.85
N ALA A 387 -6.62 20.19 17.61
CA ALA A 387 -7.71 20.95 17.00
C ALA A 387 -8.90 20.05 16.69
N LEU A 388 -8.62 18.80 16.27
CA LEU A 388 -9.65 17.79 16.03
C LEU A 388 -10.38 17.41 17.32
N LEU A 389 -9.64 17.14 18.39
CA LEU A 389 -10.21 16.82 19.71
C LEU A 389 -11.08 17.96 20.21
N ARG A 390 -10.59 19.19 20.17
CA ARG A 390 -11.37 20.38 20.59
C ARG A 390 -12.66 20.54 19.79
N ARG A 391 -12.60 20.35 18.46
CA ARG A 391 -13.77 20.40 17.59
C ARG A 391 -14.78 19.30 17.94
N ASN A 392 -14.32 18.08 18.17
CA ASN A 392 -15.18 16.96 18.52
C ASN A 392 -15.86 17.18 19.88
N LEU A 393 -15.13 17.65 20.88
CA LEU A 393 -15.69 17.97 22.20
C LEU A 393 -16.72 19.10 22.12
N LEU A 394 -16.47 20.15 21.33
CA LEU A 394 -17.43 21.26 21.19
C LEU A 394 -18.69 20.87 20.43
N ILE A 395 -18.56 20.18 19.29
CA ILE A 395 -19.73 19.87 18.46
C ILE A 395 -20.49 18.65 18.99
N TYR A 396 -19.78 17.54 19.22
CA TYR A 396 -20.39 16.26 19.54
C TYR A 396 -20.52 16.02 21.05
N GLY A 397 -19.60 16.53 21.86
CA GLY A 397 -19.72 16.51 23.32
C GLY A 397 -20.86 17.40 23.80
N LEU A 398 -20.84 18.67 23.42
CA LEU A 398 -21.92 19.61 23.77
C LEU A 398 -23.25 19.22 23.12
N GLY A 399 -23.24 18.82 21.85
CA GLY A 399 -24.41 18.32 21.17
C GLY A 399 -24.97 17.04 21.83
N GLY A 400 -24.09 16.12 22.25
CA GLY A 400 -24.44 14.92 22.99
C GLY A 400 -25.11 15.18 24.35
N VAL A 401 -24.87 16.33 24.98
CA VAL A 401 -25.57 16.78 26.19
C VAL A 401 -26.86 17.49 25.83
N ILE A 402 -26.86 18.44 24.93
CA ILE A 402 -28.03 19.26 24.60
C ILE A 402 -29.18 18.43 23.99
N VAL A 403 -28.82 17.56 23.02
CA VAL A 403 -29.81 16.78 22.28
C VAL A 403 -30.70 15.91 23.18
N PRO A 404 -30.20 15.13 24.16
CA PRO A 404 -31.04 14.39 25.08
C PRO A 404 -31.84 15.28 26.03
N PHE A 405 -31.28 16.41 26.52
CA PHE A 405 -32.03 17.32 27.36
C PHE A 405 -33.27 17.87 26.63
N VAL A 406 -33.09 18.33 25.40
CA VAL A 406 -34.20 18.84 24.57
C VAL A 406 -35.13 17.70 24.13
N GLY A 407 -34.54 16.60 23.63
CA GLY A 407 -35.31 15.49 23.06
C GLY A 407 -36.17 14.76 24.11
N ILE A 408 -35.60 14.42 25.26
CA ILE A 408 -36.34 13.78 26.36
C ILE A 408 -37.43 14.71 26.88
N LYS A 409 -37.14 16.01 27.03
CA LYS A 409 -38.15 16.98 27.48
C LYS A 409 -39.30 17.12 26.49
N LEU A 410 -39.05 17.17 25.20
CA LEU A 410 -40.08 17.21 24.15
C LEU A 410 -40.96 15.94 24.17
N ILE A 411 -40.33 14.78 24.33
CA ILE A 411 -41.05 13.51 24.42
C ILE A 411 -41.85 13.47 25.71
N ASP A 412 -41.31 13.93 26.83
CA ASP A 412 -42.02 14.00 28.13
C ASP A 412 -43.28 14.88 28.07
N LEU A 413 -43.24 16.00 27.36
CA LEU A 413 -44.41 16.84 27.12
C LEU A 413 -45.52 16.13 26.34
N LEU A 414 -45.13 15.27 25.39
CA LEU A 414 -46.09 14.48 24.63
C LEU A 414 -46.63 13.31 25.44
N VAL A 415 -45.77 12.59 26.14
CA VAL A 415 -46.11 11.44 26.98
C VAL A 415 -46.95 11.88 28.19
N GLY A 416 -46.61 13.02 28.80
CA GLY A 416 -47.32 13.59 29.93
C GLY A 416 -48.78 13.98 29.64
N LEU A 417 -49.19 14.02 28.36
CA LEU A 417 -50.62 14.17 27.99
C LEU A 417 -51.43 12.90 28.26
N PHE A 418 -50.78 11.76 28.46
CA PHE A 418 -51.38 10.44 28.68
C PHE A 418 -51.22 9.93 30.12
N PHE A 419 -50.41 10.58 30.93
CA PHE A 419 -50.20 10.36 32.36
C PHE A 419 -50.69 11.53 33.17
#